data_a0e75c0370f8e0870f47b72394d50ada
#
_entry.id   a0e75c0370f8e0870f47b72394d50ada
#
_cell.length_a   1.000
_cell.length_b   1.000
_cell.length_c   1.000
_cell.angle_alpha   90.00
_cell.angle_beta   90.00
_cell.angle_gamma   90.00
#
_symmetry.space_group_name_H-M   'P 1'
#
loop_
_entity.id
_entity.type
_entity.pdbx_description
1 polymer ?
#
loop_
_entity_poly.entity_id
_entity_poly.type
_entity_poly.pdbx_seq_one_letter_code
_entity_poly.pdbx_strand_id
1 'polypeptide(L)'
;MQRIDCGGKFTYVFTPYAQPIAEVEDGETFEVVTEDAFVGALNSEEQNPEAIVPFFNPQTGPIFVRNTLPGDTVKISILSIEPRRNWGVSSIQGHFGALGCTKTMPLLNRPLENRVYLYDYRDGEYICRKNPLLNFPPMPFIGTIATAPAIEAISSLTPFEQGGNMDVPDVCPGNILYLPVRQPGALLYIGDCHACQGQGEACGTALEIAAIVTLRVDVLHEKPLTWPRIESPSELMCVGSARPMEDAARIACSEMINWMGEYGWCDMDAYQAITMAADLYIGNMVDSAYSVVMKMKKDFVKREGCLL
;
A
#
# COMPACT_ATOMS: atom_id res chain seq x y z
N MET A 1 0.81 8.18 23.83
CA MET A 1 0.53 7.88 22.40
C MET A 1 -0.71 7.00 22.38
N GLN A 2 -1.70 7.37 21.58
CA GLN A 2 -2.93 6.61 21.40
C GLN A 2 -2.64 5.33 20.63
N ARG A 3 -3.28 4.21 21.03
CA ARG A 3 -3.25 2.94 20.26
C ARG A 3 -4.66 2.65 19.78
N ILE A 4 -4.84 2.52 18.47
CA ILE A 4 -6.11 2.27 17.81
C ILE A 4 -6.18 0.80 17.44
N ASP A 5 -7.19 0.11 17.99
CA ASP A 5 -7.47 -1.29 17.75
C ASP A 5 -8.97 -1.45 17.48
N CYS A 6 -9.34 -2.06 16.38
CA CYS A 6 -10.73 -2.31 16.04
C CYS A 6 -11.37 -3.47 16.83
N GLY A 7 -10.60 -4.15 17.69
CA GLY A 7 -11.08 -5.29 18.50
C GLY A 7 -11.60 -6.44 17.65
N GLY A 8 -11.00 -6.69 16.50
CA GLY A 8 -11.44 -7.73 15.55
C GLY A 8 -12.62 -7.33 14.65
N LYS A 9 -13.12 -6.09 14.74
CA LYS A 9 -14.18 -5.56 13.89
C LYS A 9 -13.59 -4.87 12.67
N PHE A 10 -12.92 -5.63 11.82
CA PHE A 10 -12.30 -5.14 10.61
C PHE A 10 -13.33 -4.71 9.56
N THR A 11 -12.94 -3.77 8.72
CA THR A 11 -13.66 -3.45 7.48
C THR A 11 -12.89 -4.02 6.28
N TYR A 12 -13.62 -4.26 5.20
CA TYR A 12 -13.09 -4.79 3.94
C TYR A 12 -13.43 -3.88 2.76
N VAL A 13 -13.84 -2.65 3.10
CA VAL A 13 -14.17 -1.61 2.11
C VAL A 13 -13.70 -0.24 2.61
N PHE A 14 -13.21 0.58 1.69
CA PHE A 14 -13.01 2.00 1.90
C PHE A 14 -14.31 2.71 1.54
N THR A 15 -14.89 3.45 2.45
CA THR A 15 -16.20 4.07 2.24
C THR A 15 -16.36 5.36 3.05
N PRO A 16 -17.05 6.38 2.51
CA PRO A 16 -17.37 7.58 3.27
C PRO A 16 -18.52 7.39 4.26
N TYR A 17 -19.18 6.24 4.26
CA TYR A 17 -20.41 6.01 5.02
C TYR A 17 -20.19 5.32 6.38
N ALA A 18 -18.98 4.81 6.63
CA ALA A 18 -18.67 4.17 7.91
C ALA A 18 -18.41 5.21 9.01
N GLN A 19 -18.84 4.89 10.23
CA GLN A 19 -18.54 5.72 11.39
C GLN A 19 -17.08 5.51 11.81
N PRO A 20 -16.34 6.58 12.13
CA PRO A 20 -14.98 6.47 12.63
C PRO A 20 -14.92 5.66 13.94
N ILE A 21 -13.91 4.79 14.03
CA ILE A 21 -13.62 4.01 15.24
C ILE A 21 -12.73 4.81 16.23
N ALA A 22 -12.04 5.81 15.74
CA ALA A 22 -11.15 6.68 16.51
C ALA A 22 -11.00 8.04 15.81
N GLU A 23 -10.51 9.04 16.57
CA GLU A 23 -10.15 10.36 16.05
C GLU A 23 -8.71 10.67 16.45
N VAL A 24 -7.99 11.38 15.58
CA VAL A 24 -6.63 11.86 15.80
C VAL A 24 -6.53 13.34 15.41
N GLU A 25 -5.63 14.06 16.09
CA GLU A 25 -5.37 15.47 15.79
C GLU A 25 -4.38 15.61 14.62
N ASP A 26 -4.38 16.77 13.95
CA ASP A 26 -3.31 17.17 13.04
C ASP A 26 -1.98 17.24 13.80
N GLY A 27 -0.93 16.60 13.27
CA GLY A 27 0.37 16.48 13.90
C GLY A 27 0.48 15.37 14.94
N GLU A 28 -0.58 14.57 15.17
CA GLU A 28 -0.54 13.50 16.17
C GLU A 28 0.23 12.28 15.70
N THR A 29 0.94 11.67 16.67
CA THR A 29 1.57 10.35 16.52
C THR A 29 0.73 9.32 17.26
N PHE A 30 0.38 8.24 16.59
CA PHE A 30 -0.48 7.17 17.12
C PHE A 30 -0.05 5.80 16.59
N GLU A 31 -0.55 4.76 17.23
CA GLU A 31 -0.34 3.38 16.81
C GLU A 31 -1.64 2.78 16.28
N VAL A 32 -1.52 1.96 15.24
CA VAL A 32 -2.62 1.19 14.65
C VAL A 32 -2.30 -0.29 14.74
N VAL A 33 -3.22 -1.06 15.31
CA VAL A 33 -3.13 -2.52 15.36
C VAL A 33 -3.73 -3.09 14.10
N THR A 34 -2.93 -3.82 13.30
CA THR A 34 -3.36 -4.48 12.07
C THR A 34 -3.32 -6.00 12.19
N GLU A 35 -4.03 -6.67 11.30
CA GLU A 35 -3.99 -8.12 11.14
C GLU A 35 -3.46 -8.47 9.75
N ASP A 36 -3.00 -9.72 9.56
CA ASP A 36 -2.59 -10.21 8.24
C ASP A 36 -3.80 -10.37 7.30
N ALA A 37 -3.56 -10.52 5.99
CA ALA A 37 -4.60 -10.62 4.97
C ALA A 37 -5.66 -11.71 5.24
N PHE A 38 -5.36 -12.69 6.09
CA PHE A 38 -6.22 -13.84 6.43
C PHE A 38 -6.78 -13.79 7.85
N VAL A 39 -6.69 -12.65 8.54
CA VAL A 39 -7.18 -12.46 9.93
C VAL A 39 -6.55 -13.45 10.92
N GLY A 40 -5.31 -13.90 10.69
CA GLY A 40 -4.64 -14.92 11.49
C GLY A 40 -5.21 -16.34 11.35
N ALA A 41 -6.20 -16.53 10.49
CA ALA A 41 -6.88 -17.82 10.32
C ALA A 41 -6.03 -18.82 9.50
N LEU A 42 -5.19 -18.34 8.59
CA LEU A 42 -4.31 -19.18 7.77
C LEU A 42 -3.00 -19.48 8.54
N ASN A 43 -3.02 -20.54 9.34
CA ASN A 43 -1.96 -20.89 10.28
C ASN A 43 -1.50 -22.35 10.18
N SER A 44 -2.02 -23.10 9.21
CA SER A 44 -1.59 -24.45 8.85
C SER A 44 -1.44 -24.59 7.34
N GLU A 45 -0.40 -25.32 6.93
CA GLU A 45 -0.10 -25.56 5.53
C GLU A 45 -1.06 -26.54 4.84
N GLU A 46 -1.95 -27.18 5.62
CA GLU A 46 -3.01 -28.08 5.15
C GLU A 46 -4.33 -27.32 4.82
N GLN A 47 -4.42 -26.04 5.18
CA GLN A 47 -5.61 -25.24 4.96
C GLN A 47 -5.75 -24.82 3.50
N ASN A 48 -7.00 -24.57 3.08
CA ASN A 48 -7.27 -23.99 1.78
C ASN A 48 -7.28 -22.45 1.88
N PRO A 49 -6.30 -21.74 1.30
CA PRO A 49 -6.23 -20.29 1.42
C PRO A 49 -7.43 -19.57 0.78
N GLU A 50 -8.06 -20.14 -0.26
CA GLU A 50 -9.22 -19.52 -0.93
C GLU A 50 -10.52 -19.60 -0.13
N ALA A 51 -10.59 -20.45 0.89
CA ALA A 51 -11.82 -20.71 1.65
C ALA A 51 -11.69 -20.46 3.15
N ILE A 52 -10.54 -19.94 3.60
CA ILE A 52 -10.26 -19.83 5.05
C ILE A 52 -11.02 -18.69 5.71
N VAL A 53 -11.29 -17.61 4.98
CA VAL A 53 -12.04 -16.45 5.44
C VAL A 53 -13.05 -16.00 4.39
N PRO A 54 -14.16 -15.36 4.78
CA PRO A 54 -15.16 -14.87 3.82
C PRO A 54 -14.65 -13.69 2.99
N PHE A 55 -13.72 -12.89 3.55
CA PHE A 55 -13.10 -11.73 2.90
C PHE A 55 -11.63 -11.67 3.28
N PHE A 56 -10.80 -11.22 2.35
CA PHE A 56 -9.37 -10.98 2.54
C PHE A 56 -9.08 -9.51 2.83
N ASN A 57 -7.88 -9.25 3.34
CA ASN A 57 -7.32 -7.92 3.55
C ASN A 57 -8.13 -7.04 4.51
N PRO A 58 -8.17 -7.43 5.82
CA PRO A 58 -8.87 -6.71 6.88
C PRO A 58 -8.22 -5.36 7.17
N GLN A 59 -9.03 -4.30 7.29
CA GLN A 59 -8.56 -2.96 7.56
C GLN A 59 -9.01 -2.49 8.96
N THR A 60 -8.09 -1.85 9.68
CA THR A 60 -8.40 -1.06 10.88
C THR A 60 -8.75 0.36 10.46
N GLY A 61 -9.95 0.80 10.81
CA GLY A 61 -10.48 2.10 10.43
C GLY A 61 -12.00 2.10 10.29
N PRO A 62 -12.61 3.24 9.84
CA PRO A 62 -11.91 4.49 9.53
C PRO A 62 -11.44 5.24 10.77
N ILE A 63 -10.33 5.97 10.61
CA ILE A 63 -9.79 6.89 11.61
C ILE A 63 -10.03 8.32 11.12
N PHE A 64 -10.69 9.12 11.92
CA PHE A 64 -10.99 10.52 11.59
C PHE A 64 -9.81 11.42 11.94
N VAL A 65 -9.26 12.13 10.96
CA VAL A 65 -8.22 13.16 11.16
C VAL A 65 -8.88 14.50 11.32
N ARG A 66 -8.79 15.12 12.51
CA ARG A 66 -9.44 16.39 12.81
C ARG A 66 -8.94 17.51 11.92
N ASN A 67 -9.81 18.51 11.69
CA ASN A 67 -9.53 19.69 10.88
C ASN A 67 -9.17 19.42 9.40
N THR A 68 -9.49 18.24 8.87
CA THR A 68 -9.21 17.85 7.49
C THR A 68 -10.47 17.95 6.65
N LEU A 69 -10.37 18.60 5.48
CA LEU A 69 -11.47 18.85 4.54
C LEU A 69 -11.14 18.34 3.14
N PRO A 70 -12.16 18.05 2.30
CA PRO A 70 -11.94 17.75 0.89
C PRO A 70 -11.09 18.82 0.18
N GLY A 71 -10.06 18.40 -0.54
CA GLY A 71 -9.08 19.29 -1.18
C GLY A 71 -7.79 19.49 -0.37
N ASP A 72 -7.75 19.00 0.86
CA ASP A 72 -6.49 18.85 1.61
C ASP A 72 -5.73 17.59 1.16
N THR A 73 -4.52 17.45 1.66
CA THR A 73 -3.71 16.23 1.56
C THR A 73 -3.30 15.79 2.97
N VAL A 74 -3.47 14.52 3.30
CA VAL A 74 -2.86 13.97 4.50
C VAL A 74 -1.44 13.49 4.19
N LYS A 75 -0.49 13.96 5.02
CA LYS A 75 0.91 13.60 5.00
C LYS A 75 1.16 12.62 6.14
N ILE A 76 1.48 11.39 5.81
CA ILE A 76 1.61 10.28 6.76
C ILE A 76 3.08 9.88 6.84
N SER A 77 3.74 10.20 7.96
CA SER A 77 5.09 9.73 8.25
C SER A 77 5.02 8.34 8.86
N ILE A 78 5.66 7.36 8.24
CA ILE A 78 5.72 5.99 8.73
C ILE A 78 6.92 5.86 9.65
N LEU A 79 6.70 5.63 10.95
CA LEU A 79 7.74 5.66 11.97
C LEU A 79 8.26 4.26 12.31
N SER A 80 7.36 3.28 12.52
CA SER A 80 7.73 1.89 12.73
C SER A 80 6.62 0.93 12.31
N ILE A 81 7.00 -0.31 12.00
CA ILE A 81 6.11 -1.45 11.77
C ILE A 81 6.68 -2.61 12.57
N GLU A 82 5.98 -3.00 13.63
CA GLU A 82 6.42 -4.03 14.56
C GLU A 82 5.53 -5.27 14.43
N PRO A 83 6.09 -6.43 14.02
CA PRO A 83 5.32 -7.67 13.95
C PRO A 83 4.72 -8.04 15.32
N ARG A 84 3.45 -8.43 15.34
CA ARG A 84 2.76 -8.89 16.56
C ARG A 84 2.97 -10.37 16.84
N ARG A 85 3.48 -11.10 15.87
CA ARG A 85 3.76 -12.54 15.94
C ARG A 85 5.16 -12.83 15.41
N ASN A 86 5.75 -13.91 15.88
CA ASN A 86 7.03 -14.42 15.40
C ASN A 86 6.91 -15.32 14.16
N TRP A 87 5.85 -15.16 13.39
CA TRP A 87 5.61 -15.88 12.16
C TRP A 87 4.80 -15.01 11.17
N GLY A 88 4.93 -15.35 9.90
CA GLY A 88 4.15 -14.79 8.81
C GLY A 88 3.67 -15.90 7.88
N VAL A 89 2.79 -15.54 6.96
CA VAL A 89 2.16 -16.48 6.02
C VAL A 89 2.16 -15.91 4.60
N SER A 90 2.34 -16.77 3.62
CA SER A 90 2.11 -16.49 2.21
C SER A 90 1.33 -17.65 1.60
N SER A 91 0.74 -17.43 0.42
CA SER A 91 0.03 -18.48 -0.30
C SER A 91 0.14 -18.36 -1.80
N ILE A 92 -0.01 -19.51 -2.48
CA ILE A 92 -0.36 -19.55 -3.89
C ILE A 92 -1.83 -19.93 -3.95
N GLN A 93 -2.63 -19.14 -4.65
CA GLN A 93 -4.05 -19.38 -4.88
C GLN A 93 -4.27 -19.66 -6.36
N GLY A 94 -5.04 -20.70 -6.67
CA GLY A 94 -5.20 -21.20 -8.03
C GLY A 94 -5.77 -20.20 -9.03
N HIS A 95 -6.53 -19.23 -8.54
CA HIS A 95 -7.22 -18.21 -9.35
C HIS A 95 -6.70 -16.78 -9.11
N PHE A 96 -5.56 -16.64 -8.45
CA PHE A 96 -4.96 -15.35 -8.14
C PHE A 96 -3.46 -15.37 -8.42
N GLY A 97 -2.85 -14.18 -8.56
CA GLY A 97 -1.44 -14.05 -8.92
C GLY A 97 -1.19 -13.91 -10.43
N ALA A 98 0.00 -13.45 -10.80
CA ALA A 98 0.39 -13.15 -12.18
C ALA A 98 0.38 -14.38 -13.11
N LEU A 99 0.63 -15.56 -12.56
CA LEU A 99 0.63 -16.83 -13.30
C LEU A 99 -0.63 -17.68 -13.06
N GLY A 100 -1.54 -17.22 -12.20
CA GLY A 100 -2.82 -17.85 -11.94
C GLY A 100 -3.76 -17.75 -13.15
N CYS A 101 -4.67 -18.73 -13.30
CA CYS A 101 -5.76 -18.58 -14.25
C CYS A 101 -6.80 -17.58 -13.73
N THR A 102 -7.45 -16.86 -14.61
CA THR A 102 -8.57 -16.01 -14.23
C THR A 102 -9.85 -16.83 -14.16
N LYS A 103 -10.77 -16.45 -13.25
CA LYS A 103 -12.12 -17.07 -13.17
C LYS A 103 -12.94 -16.86 -14.45
N THR A 104 -12.58 -15.89 -15.26
CA THR A 104 -13.25 -15.57 -16.52
C THR A 104 -12.78 -16.42 -17.71
N MET A 105 -11.64 -17.13 -17.58
CA MET A 105 -11.02 -17.92 -18.65
C MET A 105 -10.64 -19.34 -18.20
N PRO A 106 -11.48 -20.07 -17.46
CA PRO A 106 -11.11 -21.34 -16.82
C PRO A 106 -10.85 -22.47 -17.83
N LEU A 107 -11.38 -22.38 -19.05
CA LEU A 107 -11.18 -23.40 -20.08
C LEU A 107 -9.81 -23.31 -20.77
N LEU A 108 -9.18 -22.12 -20.73
CA LEU A 108 -7.88 -21.89 -21.39
C LEU A 108 -6.71 -22.04 -20.44
N ASN A 109 -6.95 -21.90 -19.12
CA ASN A 109 -5.93 -21.95 -18.10
C ASN A 109 -6.27 -23.02 -17.06
N ARG A 110 -5.27 -23.78 -16.64
CA ARG A 110 -5.40 -24.67 -15.49
C ARG A 110 -5.09 -23.87 -14.23
N PRO A 111 -5.90 -23.97 -13.16
CA PRO A 111 -5.58 -23.39 -11.87
C PRO A 111 -4.23 -23.93 -11.38
N LEU A 112 -3.45 -23.07 -10.75
CA LEU A 112 -2.30 -23.51 -9.97
C LEU A 112 -2.80 -24.28 -8.74
N GLU A 113 -1.94 -25.13 -8.20
CA GLU A 113 -2.23 -25.81 -6.93
C GLU A 113 -2.20 -24.80 -5.79
N ASN A 114 -3.26 -24.80 -4.96
CA ASN A 114 -3.27 -24.00 -3.74
C ASN A 114 -2.18 -24.47 -2.79
N ARG A 115 -1.36 -23.54 -2.30
CA ARG A 115 -0.29 -23.83 -1.34
C ARG A 115 -0.20 -22.74 -0.30
N VAL A 116 0.04 -23.14 0.94
CA VAL A 116 0.32 -22.25 2.08
C VAL A 116 1.78 -22.39 2.47
N TYR A 117 2.41 -21.26 2.73
CA TYR A 117 3.78 -21.18 3.19
C TYR A 117 3.81 -20.44 4.51
N LEU A 118 4.19 -21.12 5.59
CA LEU A 118 4.37 -20.52 6.91
C LEU A 118 5.87 -20.26 7.13
N TYR A 119 6.16 -19.06 7.64
CA TYR A 119 7.51 -18.60 7.92
C TYR A 119 7.65 -18.28 9.39
N ASP A 120 8.64 -18.84 10.05
CA ASP A 120 9.01 -18.47 11.42
C ASP A 120 10.08 -17.39 11.40
N TYR A 121 9.91 -16.35 12.21
CA TYR A 121 10.94 -15.34 12.42
C TYR A 121 11.94 -15.82 13.45
N ARG A 122 13.18 -16.03 13.04
CA ARG A 122 14.32 -16.46 13.88
C ARG A 122 15.64 -15.96 13.27
N ASP A 123 16.56 -15.65 14.14
CA ASP A 123 17.92 -15.22 13.78
C ASP A 123 17.95 -14.00 12.82
N GLY A 124 16.92 -13.14 12.88
CA GLY A 124 16.83 -11.94 12.05
C GLY A 124 16.20 -12.18 10.67
N GLU A 125 15.70 -13.36 10.36
CA GLU A 125 15.12 -13.74 9.08
C GLU A 125 13.78 -14.46 9.24
N TYR A 126 12.92 -14.37 8.23
CA TYR A 126 11.74 -15.20 8.06
C TYR A 126 12.11 -16.45 7.27
N ILE A 127 12.04 -17.63 7.91
CA ILE A 127 12.46 -18.91 7.35
C ILE A 127 11.23 -19.79 7.13
N CYS A 128 10.99 -20.22 5.89
CA CYS A 128 9.88 -21.11 5.56
C CYS A 128 10.02 -22.47 6.25
N ARG A 129 8.94 -22.91 6.91
CA ARG A 129 8.92 -24.18 7.68
C ARG A 129 9.21 -25.40 6.81
N LYS A 130 8.63 -25.47 5.61
CA LYS A 130 8.80 -26.62 4.67
C LYS A 130 10.05 -26.53 3.82
N ASN A 131 10.54 -25.34 3.53
CA ASN A 131 11.69 -25.14 2.65
C ASN A 131 12.60 -24.03 3.15
N PRO A 132 13.63 -24.35 3.95
CA PRO A 132 14.53 -23.32 4.51
C PRO A 132 15.36 -22.55 3.46
N LEU A 133 15.34 -22.95 2.17
CA LEU A 133 15.91 -22.13 1.10
C LEU A 133 15.08 -20.86 0.82
N LEU A 134 13.81 -20.86 1.23
CA LEU A 134 12.96 -19.69 1.21
C LEU A 134 13.14 -18.97 2.55
N ASN A 135 14.15 -18.15 2.63
CA ASN A 135 14.44 -17.28 3.78
C ASN A 135 14.63 -15.85 3.31
N PHE A 136 14.10 -14.91 4.07
CA PHE A 136 14.08 -13.50 3.68
C PHE A 136 14.32 -12.60 4.90
N PRO A 137 15.19 -11.60 4.78
CA PRO A 137 15.33 -10.57 5.79
C PRO A 137 14.03 -9.73 5.85
N PRO A 138 13.64 -9.24 7.04
CA PRO A 138 12.49 -8.35 7.15
C PRO A 138 12.77 -7.00 6.47
N MET A 139 11.86 -6.60 5.61
CA MET A 139 11.75 -5.27 5.00
C MET A 139 10.28 -4.82 5.11
N PRO A 140 9.79 -4.55 6.35
CA PRO A 140 8.38 -4.38 6.57
C PRO A 140 7.84 -3.09 5.95
N PHE A 141 6.64 -3.19 5.38
CA PHE A 141 5.92 -2.06 4.81
C PHE A 141 4.40 -2.26 4.93
N ILE A 142 3.63 -1.21 4.64
CA ILE A 142 2.17 -1.26 4.64
C ILE A 142 1.71 -1.51 3.21
N GLY A 143 1.11 -2.68 2.93
CA GLY A 143 0.53 -3.00 1.63
C GLY A 143 -0.71 -2.14 1.36
N THR A 144 -1.59 -2.02 2.36
CA THR A 144 -2.86 -1.30 2.22
C THR A 144 -2.98 -0.13 3.18
N ILE A 145 -3.09 1.07 2.61
CA ILE A 145 -3.43 2.29 3.35
C ILE A 145 -4.22 3.24 2.44
N ALA A 146 -5.34 3.77 2.93
CA ALA A 146 -6.24 4.59 2.12
C ALA A 146 -6.93 5.68 2.92
N THR A 147 -7.36 6.74 2.23
CA THR A 147 -8.44 7.64 2.66
C THR A 147 -9.79 7.15 2.10
N ALA A 148 -10.90 7.67 2.61
CA ALA A 148 -12.20 7.35 2.03
C ALA A 148 -12.37 7.99 0.63
N PRO A 149 -12.94 7.26 -0.35
CA PRO A 149 -13.31 7.84 -1.64
C PRO A 149 -14.45 8.84 -1.50
N ALA A 150 -14.75 9.59 -2.58
CA ALA A 150 -15.76 10.65 -2.55
C ALA A 150 -17.19 10.13 -2.34
N ILE A 151 -17.56 9.02 -3.00
CA ILE A 151 -18.95 8.51 -3.00
C ILE A 151 -18.97 6.98 -2.91
N GLU A 152 -18.02 6.30 -3.52
CA GLU A 152 -18.02 4.85 -3.71
C GLU A 152 -17.73 4.10 -2.40
N ALA A 153 -18.08 2.81 -2.38
CA ALA A 153 -17.53 1.83 -1.48
C ALA A 153 -16.60 0.91 -2.29
N ILE A 154 -15.29 1.02 -2.04
CA ILE A 154 -14.24 0.33 -2.80
C ILE A 154 -13.69 -0.81 -1.96
N SER A 155 -13.52 -2.00 -2.55
CA SER A 155 -12.91 -3.15 -1.86
C SER A 155 -11.52 -2.81 -1.33
N SER A 156 -11.18 -3.30 -0.15
CA SER A 156 -9.83 -3.18 0.43
C SER A 156 -8.73 -3.81 -0.43
N LEU A 157 -9.08 -4.69 -1.36
CA LEU A 157 -8.18 -5.29 -2.36
C LEU A 157 -7.93 -4.40 -3.59
N THR A 158 -8.46 -3.17 -3.61
CA THR A 158 -8.37 -2.32 -4.81
C THR A 158 -7.51 -1.10 -4.54
N PRO A 159 -6.36 -0.95 -5.22
CA PRO A 159 -5.62 0.30 -5.24
C PRO A 159 -6.26 1.27 -6.24
N PHE A 160 -6.35 2.56 -5.87
CA PHE A 160 -6.86 3.62 -6.74
C PHE A 160 -6.35 4.99 -6.28
N GLU A 161 -7.01 6.10 -6.68
CA GLU A 161 -6.58 7.46 -6.35
C GLU A 161 -6.51 7.73 -4.82
N GLN A 162 -7.34 7.09 -4.01
CA GLN A 162 -7.35 7.25 -2.54
C GLN A 162 -6.21 6.47 -1.83
N GLY A 163 -5.31 5.80 -2.55
CA GLY A 163 -4.40 4.80 -2.01
C GLY A 163 -5.00 3.40 -2.17
N GLY A 164 -5.19 2.66 -1.09
CA GLY A 164 -5.73 1.30 -1.09
C GLY A 164 -4.63 0.24 -1.08
N ASN A 165 -4.89 -0.88 -1.70
CA ASN A 165 -3.97 -2.02 -1.81
C ASN A 165 -2.88 -1.77 -2.84
N MET A 166 -2.02 -0.81 -2.55
CA MET A 166 -0.97 -0.38 -3.48
C MET A 166 0.17 -1.39 -3.57
N ASP A 167 0.46 -2.10 -2.47
CA ASP A 167 1.54 -3.07 -2.32
C ASP A 167 2.90 -2.52 -2.78
N VAL A 168 3.15 -1.27 -2.38
CA VAL A 168 4.38 -0.56 -2.72
C VAL A 168 5.35 -0.64 -1.55
N PRO A 169 6.49 -1.37 -1.68
CA PRO A 169 7.45 -1.55 -0.59
C PRO A 169 8.03 -0.27 0.00
N ASP A 170 7.91 0.85 -0.72
CA ASP A 170 8.35 2.16 -0.23
C ASP A 170 7.37 2.81 0.76
N VAL A 171 6.19 2.23 1.01
CA VAL A 171 5.30 2.63 2.10
C VAL A 171 5.81 2.03 3.42
N CYS A 172 7.05 2.37 3.77
CA CYS A 172 7.84 1.75 4.83
C CYS A 172 8.40 2.77 5.85
N PRO A 173 8.89 2.33 7.00
CA PRO A 173 9.48 3.20 8.01
C PRO A 173 10.59 4.12 7.45
N GLY A 174 10.53 5.40 7.83
CA GLY A 174 11.44 6.44 7.37
C GLY A 174 10.96 7.20 6.12
N ASN A 175 9.93 6.72 5.45
CA ASN A 175 9.31 7.39 4.31
C ASN A 175 8.01 8.10 4.71
N ILE A 176 7.57 9.00 3.84
CA ILE A 176 6.35 9.78 3.98
C ILE A 176 5.41 9.41 2.82
N LEU A 177 4.16 9.11 3.15
CA LEU A 177 3.09 8.89 2.18
C LEU A 177 2.16 10.11 2.17
N TYR A 178 1.79 10.58 1.00
CA TYR A 178 0.79 11.63 0.79
C TYR A 178 -0.43 11.02 0.12
N LEU A 179 -1.60 11.22 0.73
CA LEU A 179 -2.88 10.77 0.19
C LEU A 179 -3.87 11.92 0.02
N PRO A 180 -4.67 11.91 -1.04
CA PRO A 180 -5.71 12.92 -1.25
C PRO A 180 -6.83 12.79 -0.25
N VAL A 181 -7.45 13.91 0.11
CA VAL A 181 -8.63 13.95 0.97
C VAL A 181 -9.87 14.24 0.14
N ARG A 182 -10.85 13.33 0.18
CA ARG A 182 -12.14 13.46 -0.51
C ARG A 182 -13.31 13.60 0.44
N GLN A 183 -13.09 13.33 1.74
CA GLN A 183 -14.12 13.40 2.80
C GLN A 183 -13.61 14.20 4.00
N PRO A 184 -14.49 14.92 4.73
CA PRO A 184 -14.11 15.49 6.01
C PRO A 184 -13.50 14.42 6.92
N GLY A 185 -12.37 14.76 7.54
CA GLY A 185 -11.63 13.84 8.40
C GLY A 185 -10.83 12.79 7.65
N ALA A 186 -10.67 12.89 6.32
CA ALA A 186 -9.96 11.94 5.46
C ALA A 186 -10.48 10.49 5.57
N LEU A 187 -10.83 10.01 6.77
CA LEU A 187 -11.26 8.65 7.09
C LEU A 187 -10.20 7.63 6.66
N LEU A 188 -9.11 7.54 7.46
CA LEU A 188 -7.98 6.65 7.17
C LEU A 188 -8.32 5.18 7.48
N TYR A 189 -7.87 4.30 6.59
CA TYR A 189 -7.91 2.85 6.72
C TYR A 189 -6.50 2.28 6.59
N ILE A 190 -6.12 1.35 7.45
CA ILE A 190 -4.77 0.79 7.50
C ILE A 190 -4.83 -0.71 7.78
N GLY A 191 -4.11 -1.51 7.00
CA GLY A 191 -4.03 -2.95 7.17
C GLY A 191 -2.93 -3.55 6.31
N ASP A 192 -2.93 -4.88 6.20
CA ASP A 192 -2.13 -5.59 5.21
C ASP A 192 -0.64 -5.26 5.28
N CYS A 193 -0.04 -5.50 6.43
CA CYS A 193 1.38 -5.29 6.60
C CYS A 193 2.15 -6.51 6.11
N HIS A 194 3.16 -6.28 5.30
CA HIS A 194 4.04 -7.31 4.78
C HIS A 194 5.40 -7.28 5.47
N ALA A 195 5.96 -8.43 5.77
CA ALA A 195 7.33 -8.55 6.29
C ALA A 195 8.35 -8.36 5.15
N CYS A 196 8.02 -8.79 3.95
CA CYS A 196 8.78 -8.52 2.73
C CYS A 196 7.94 -8.85 1.49
N GLN A 197 8.30 -8.21 0.36
CA GLN A 197 7.71 -8.46 -0.95
C GLN A 197 8.70 -8.08 -2.04
N GLY A 198 8.76 -8.86 -3.10
CA GLY A 198 9.40 -8.48 -4.35
C GLY A 198 8.49 -7.60 -5.21
N GLN A 199 9.05 -6.88 -6.17
CA GLN A 199 8.27 -6.07 -7.11
C GLN A 199 7.19 -6.91 -7.80
N GLY A 200 5.98 -6.35 -7.89
CA GLY A 200 4.85 -6.92 -8.59
C GLY A 200 4.02 -7.92 -7.79
N GLU A 201 4.44 -8.31 -6.60
CA GLU A 201 3.73 -9.29 -5.75
C GLU A 201 3.28 -10.55 -6.52
N ALA A 202 4.18 -11.13 -7.28
CA ALA A 202 3.87 -12.01 -8.40
C ALA A 202 2.94 -13.19 -8.11
N CYS A 203 2.95 -13.76 -6.91
CA CYS A 203 2.02 -14.85 -6.56
C CYS A 203 0.69 -14.35 -5.96
N GLY A 204 0.54 -13.04 -5.73
CA GLY A 204 -0.69 -12.42 -5.23
C GLY A 204 -0.82 -12.37 -3.71
N THR A 205 0.20 -12.83 -2.99
CA THR A 205 0.27 -12.78 -1.53
C THR A 205 1.74 -12.63 -1.15
N ALA A 206 2.07 -11.57 -0.47
CA ALA A 206 3.41 -11.34 0.05
C ALA A 206 3.71 -12.22 1.29
N LEU A 207 4.67 -11.85 2.09
CA LEU A 207 4.86 -12.42 3.41
C LEU A 207 4.03 -11.60 4.42
N GLU A 208 2.80 -12.03 4.61
CA GLU A 208 1.77 -11.39 5.42
C GLU A 208 2.05 -11.46 6.91
N ILE A 209 1.91 -10.36 7.62
CA ILE A 209 2.11 -10.28 9.08
C ILE A 209 1.03 -9.43 9.76
N ALA A 210 0.66 -9.82 10.96
CA ALA A 210 0.00 -8.92 11.88
C ALA A 210 1.02 -7.95 12.49
N ALA A 211 0.69 -6.67 12.57
CA ALA A 211 1.64 -5.64 13.01
C ALA A 211 1.01 -4.58 13.93
N ILE A 212 1.87 -3.85 14.63
CA ILE A 212 1.58 -2.54 15.19
C ILE A 212 2.34 -1.53 14.34
N VAL A 213 1.60 -0.61 13.74
CA VAL A 213 2.13 0.45 12.89
C VAL A 213 2.12 1.76 13.65
N THR A 214 3.27 2.42 13.78
CA THR A 214 3.36 3.76 14.37
C THR A 214 3.42 4.79 13.26
N LEU A 215 2.47 5.70 13.24
CA LEU A 215 2.31 6.75 12.24
C LEU A 215 2.24 8.13 12.90
N ARG A 216 2.67 9.15 12.16
CA ARG A 216 2.32 10.53 12.41
C ARG A 216 1.55 11.07 11.20
N VAL A 217 0.41 11.70 11.43
CA VAL A 217 -0.38 12.38 10.42
C VAL A 217 -0.25 13.89 10.56
N ASP A 218 0.07 14.58 9.46
CA ASP A 218 0.03 16.04 9.34
C ASP A 218 -0.94 16.39 8.19
N VAL A 219 -1.62 17.54 8.27
CA VAL A 219 -2.57 18.00 7.23
C VAL A 219 -1.96 19.12 6.41
N LEU A 220 -1.92 18.94 5.10
CA LEU A 220 -1.54 19.99 4.16
C LEU A 220 -2.82 20.65 3.61
N HIS A 221 -3.20 21.78 4.20
CA HIS A 221 -4.43 22.49 3.84
C HIS A 221 -4.34 23.13 2.46
N GLU A 222 -5.45 23.06 1.72
CA GLU A 222 -5.58 23.65 0.37
C GLU A 222 -4.48 23.18 -0.60
N LYS A 223 -3.99 21.96 -0.42
CA LYS A 223 -3.01 21.29 -1.27
C LYS A 223 -3.63 20.05 -1.88
N PRO A 224 -4.46 20.20 -2.92
CA PRO A 224 -5.11 19.06 -3.53
C PRO A 224 -4.10 18.13 -4.20
N LEU A 225 -4.29 16.85 -3.99
CA LEU A 225 -3.54 15.77 -4.60
C LEU A 225 -4.49 14.90 -5.42
N THR A 226 -4.04 14.37 -6.54
CA THR A 226 -4.86 13.46 -7.36
C THR A 226 -4.52 12.02 -7.07
N TRP A 227 -3.24 11.67 -7.04
CA TRP A 227 -2.76 10.30 -6.84
C TRP A 227 -1.75 10.24 -5.69
N PRO A 228 -1.57 9.08 -5.04
CA PRO A 228 -0.63 8.93 -3.95
C PRO A 228 0.81 9.27 -4.36
N ARG A 229 1.51 9.95 -3.45
CA ARG A 229 2.95 10.23 -3.57
C ARG A 229 3.68 9.66 -2.38
N ILE A 230 4.92 9.24 -2.59
CA ILE A 230 5.81 8.77 -1.52
C ILE A 230 7.09 9.59 -1.59
N GLU A 231 7.57 10.00 -0.44
CA GLU A 231 8.84 10.72 -0.32
C GLU A 231 9.77 9.96 0.62
N SER A 232 10.92 9.56 0.10
CA SER A 232 12.02 9.01 0.90
C SER A 232 13.06 10.10 1.19
N PRO A 233 14.09 9.84 1.99
CA PRO A 233 15.21 10.77 2.14
C PRO A 233 15.88 11.16 0.81
N SER A 234 15.89 10.27 -0.19
CA SER A 234 16.63 10.44 -1.45
C SER A 234 15.75 10.57 -2.71
N GLU A 235 14.47 10.18 -2.65
CA GLU A 235 13.64 10.05 -3.85
C GLU A 235 12.23 10.65 -3.65
N LEU A 236 11.67 11.12 -4.75
CA LEU A 236 10.27 11.42 -4.95
C LEU A 236 9.66 10.28 -5.77
N MET A 237 8.47 9.80 -5.39
CA MET A 237 7.82 8.67 -6.01
C MET A 237 6.33 8.94 -6.19
N CYS A 238 5.80 8.64 -7.37
CA CYS A 238 4.38 8.77 -7.67
C CYS A 238 3.78 7.42 -7.99
N VAL A 239 2.64 7.12 -7.38
CA VAL A 239 1.93 5.84 -7.58
C VAL A 239 0.75 6.05 -8.50
N GLY A 240 0.69 5.28 -9.58
CA GLY A 240 -0.48 5.19 -10.45
C GLY A 240 -1.09 3.79 -10.35
N SER A 241 -2.43 3.72 -10.26
CA SER A 241 -3.11 2.42 -10.16
C SER A 241 -4.21 2.33 -11.21
N ALA A 242 -4.08 1.37 -12.14
CA ALA A 242 -5.02 1.15 -13.24
C ALA A 242 -4.84 -0.23 -13.90
N ARG A 243 -5.78 -0.61 -14.76
CA ARG A 243 -5.62 -1.63 -15.80
C ARG A 243 -6.04 -1.04 -17.16
N PRO A 244 -5.25 -1.27 -18.22
CA PRO A 244 -4.01 -2.05 -18.25
C PRO A 244 -2.85 -1.33 -17.53
N MET A 245 -1.71 -2.01 -17.33
CA MET A 245 -0.55 -1.50 -16.59
C MET A 245 0.03 -0.22 -17.21
N GLU A 246 -0.07 -0.05 -18.52
CA GLU A 246 0.37 1.13 -19.24
C GLU A 246 -0.39 2.40 -18.79
N ASP A 247 -1.66 2.27 -18.39
CA ASP A 247 -2.42 3.40 -17.86
C ASP A 247 -1.97 3.75 -16.43
N ALA A 248 -1.63 2.76 -15.61
CA ALA A 248 -0.99 2.99 -14.31
C ALA A 248 0.35 3.75 -14.47
N ALA A 249 1.17 3.33 -15.42
CA ALA A 249 2.43 4.01 -15.72
C ALA A 249 2.23 5.46 -16.21
N ARG A 250 1.22 5.71 -17.05
CA ARG A 250 0.87 7.08 -17.52
C ARG A 250 0.43 7.97 -16.37
N ILE A 251 -0.37 7.44 -15.45
CA ILE A 251 -0.79 8.15 -14.22
C ILE A 251 0.43 8.53 -13.39
N ALA A 252 1.30 7.56 -13.07
CA ALA A 252 2.49 7.80 -12.27
C ALA A 252 3.44 8.81 -12.92
N CYS A 253 3.59 8.76 -14.25
CA CYS A 253 4.38 9.72 -15.03
C CYS A 253 3.78 11.13 -14.96
N SER A 254 2.48 11.28 -15.20
CA SER A 254 1.79 12.56 -15.14
C SER A 254 1.86 13.19 -13.76
N GLU A 255 1.71 12.38 -12.72
CA GLU A 255 1.80 12.85 -11.34
C GLU A 255 3.22 13.27 -10.97
N MET A 256 4.24 12.61 -11.50
CA MET A 256 5.64 13.03 -11.34
C MET A 256 5.92 14.36 -12.04
N ILE A 257 5.39 14.59 -13.24
CA ILE A 257 5.49 15.89 -13.94
C ILE A 257 4.86 16.99 -13.08
N ASN A 258 3.64 16.76 -12.55
CA ASN A 258 2.97 17.69 -11.65
C ASN A 258 3.82 18.00 -10.41
N TRP A 259 4.42 16.97 -9.80
CA TRP A 259 5.25 17.17 -8.61
C TRP A 259 6.55 17.91 -8.93
N MET A 260 7.19 17.63 -10.07
CA MET A 260 8.37 18.38 -10.53
C MET A 260 8.02 19.85 -10.82
N GLY A 261 6.80 20.14 -11.29
CA GLY A 261 6.29 21.49 -11.46
C GLY A 261 6.30 22.33 -10.18
N GLU A 262 6.08 21.70 -9.01
CA GLU A 262 6.18 22.36 -7.71
C GLU A 262 7.61 22.82 -7.37
N TYR A 263 8.62 22.27 -8.06
CA TYR A 263 10.03 22.65 -8.00
C TYR A 263 10.48 23.57 -9.17
N GLY A 264 9.52 24.07 -9.96
CA GLY A 264 9.78 25.03 -11.03
C GLY A 264 10.11 24.42 -12.40
N TRP A 265 9.95 23.10 -12.58
CA TRP A 265 10.10 22.48 -13.89
C TRP A 265 8.91 22.81 -14.80
N CYS A 266 9.13 23.09 -16.07
CA CYS A 266 8.05 23.06 -17.05
C CYS A 266 7.72 21.62 -17.44
N ASP A 267 6.46 21.38 -17.85
CA ASP A 267 5.94 20.02 -18.11
C ASP A 267 6.78 19.26 -19.14
N MET A 268 7.19 19.93 -20.22
CA MET A 268 7.94 19.28 -21.31
C MET A 268 9.37 18.92 -20.89
N ASP A 269 10.03 19.74 -20.08
CA ASP A 269 11.36 19.46 -19.56
C ASP A 269 11.31 18.40 -18.47
N ALA A 270 10.28 18.43 -17.61
CA ALA A 270 10.02 17.37 -16.64
C ALA A 270 9.79 16.03 -17.34
N TYR A 271 8.97 16.00 -18.38
CA TYR A 271 8.72 14.78 -19.16
C TYR A 271 10.00 14.26 -19.85
N GLN A 272 10.82 15.15 -20.41
CA GLN A 272 12.13 14.77 -20.97
C GLN A 272 13.07 14.25 -19.90
N ALA A 273 13.10 14.88 -18.72
CA ALA A 273 13.93 14.46 -17.59
C ALA A 273 13.54 13.06 -17.07
N ILE A 274 12.24 12.76 -16.98
CA ILE A 274 11.73 11.43 -16.62
C ILE A 274 12.29 10.37 -17.57
N THR A 275 12.30 10.62 -18.88
CA THR A 275 12.83 9.68 -19.87
C THR A 275 14.31 9.34 -19.63
N MET A 276 15.09 10.28 -19.11
CA MET A 276 16.54 10.12 -18.93
C MET A 276 16.96 9.61 -17.55
N ALA A 277 16.14 9.87 -16.53
CA ALA A 277 16.60 9.73 -15.14
C ALA A 277 15.63 9.04 -14.19
N ALA A 278 14.40 8.76 -14.61
CA ALA A 278 13.43 8.09 -13.74
C ALA A 278 13.56 6.57 -13.81
N ASP A 279 13.28 5.94 -12.68
CA ASP A 279 13.06 4.50 -12.59
C ASP A 279 11.55 4.22 -12.50
N LEU A 280 11.09 3.25 -13.27
CA LEU A 280 9.71 2.75 -13.22
C LEU A 280 9.71 1.33 -12.68
N TYR A 281 8.92 1.06 -11.65
CA TYR A 281 8.76 -0.30 -11.15
C TYR A 281 7.31 -0.62 -10.78
N ILE A 282 7.03 -1.88 -10.51
CA ILE A 282 5.69 -2.39 -10.27
C ILE A 282 5.52 -2.68 -8.77
N GLY A 283 4.55 -2.05 -8.13
CA GLY A 283 4.14 -2.36 -6.77
C GLY A 283 3.41 -3.71 -6.74
N ASN A 284 2.26 -3.78 -7.39
CA ASN A 284 1.57 -5.04 -7.63
C ASN A 284 1.06 -5.18 -9.08
N MET A 285 0.93 -6.41 -9.56
CA MET A 285 0.39 -6.75 -10.88
C MET A 285 -0.64 -7.89 -10.80
N VAL A 286 -1.35 -7.99 -9.69
CA VAL A 286 -2.22 -9.13 -9.36
C VAL A 286 -3.65 -8.73 -9.01
N ASP A 287 -3.86 -7.52 -8.50
CA ASP A 287 -5.15 -7.01 -8.05
C ASP A 287 -6.09 -6.55 -9.17
N SER A 288 -7.25 -6.00 -8.78
CA SER A 288 -8.23 -5.43 -9.71
C SER A 288 -7.69 -4.26 -10.52
N ALA A 289 -6.75 -3.48 -9.98
CA ALA A 289 -5.89 -2.53 -10.67
C ALA A 289 -4.43 -2.85 -10.31
N TYR A 290 -3.50 -2.52 -11.21
CA TYR A 290 -2.07 -2.69 -11.00
C TYR A 290 -1.46 -1.40 -10.48
N SER A 291 -0.55 -1.48 -9.53
CA SER A 291 0.17 -0.31 -9.02
C SER A 291 1.55 -0.21 -9.67
N VAL A 292 1.81 0.93 -10.28
CA VAL A 292 3.10 1.27 -10.91
C VAL A 292 3.65 2.52 -10.24
N VAL A 293 4.95 2.54 -9.99
CA VAL A 293 5.64 3.61 -9.28
C VAL A 293 6.70 4.24 -10.16
N MET A 294 6.61 5.55 -10.36
CA MET A 294 7.64 6.38 -10.99
C MET A 294 8.51 6.98 -9.89
N LYS A 295 9.83 6.81 -9.97
CA LYS A 295 10.81 7.34 -9.00
C LYS A 295 11.77 8.32 -9.65
N MET A 296 12.03 9.42 -8.95
CA MET A 296 13.04 10.41 -9.33
C MET A 296 13.91 10.77 -8.12
N LYS A 297 15.22 10.85 -8.31
CA LYS A 297 16.16 11.30 -7.26
C LYS A 297 15.94 12.77 -6.94
N LYS A 298 15.83 13.09 -5.64
CA LYS A 298 15.65 14.47 -5.17
C LYS A 298 16.76 15.41 -5.62
N ASP A 299 18.00 14.97 -5.61
CA ASP A 299 19.16 15.76 -6.06
C ASP A 299 19.06 16.14 -7.53
N PHE A 300 18.34 15.36 -8.33
CA PHE A 300 18.05 15.70 -9.71
C PHE A 300 16.93 16.73 -9.82
N VAL A 301 15.83 16.53 -9.09
CA VAL A 301 14.64 17.39 -9.16
C VAL A 301 14.91 18.77 -8.56
N LYS A 302 15.66 18.84 -7.46
CA LYS A 302 15.93 20.06 -6.67
C LYS A 302 17.22 20.80 -7.11
N ARG A 303 17.64 20.67 -8.36
CA ARG A 303 18.84 21.37 -8.86
C ARG A 303 18.65 22.88 -8.83
N GLU A 304 19.68 23.60 -8.36
CA GLU A 304 19.72 25.05 -8.50
C GLU A 304 19.76 25.44 -9.98
N GLY A 305 18.92 26.37 -10.40
CA GLY A 305 18.85 26.85 -11.77
C GLY A 305 17.70 26.32 -12.63
N CYS A 306 16.82 25.49 -12.08
CA CYS A 306 15.59 25.07 -12.76
C CYS A 306 14.47 26.15 -12.76
N LEU A 307 14.77 27.36 -12.28
CA LEU A 307 13.85 28.50 -12.33
C LEU A 307 14.05 29.23 -13.65
N LEU A 308 13.19 29.01 -14.62
CA LEU A 308 12.96 29.91 -15.75
C LEU A 308 11.67 30.66 -15.56
#